data_df6664ef72a32ae08b7dd2fb73e3748f
#
_entry.id   df6664ef72a32ae08b7dd2fb73e3748f
#
_cell.length_a   1.000
_cell.length_b   1.000
_cell.length_c   1.000
_cell.angle_alpha   90.00
_cell.angle_beta   90.00
_cell.angle_gamma   90.00
#
_symmetry.space_group_name_H-M   'P 1'
#
loop_
_entity.id
_entity.type
_entity.pdbx_description
1 polymer ?
#
loop_
_entity_poly.entity_id
_entity_poly.type
_entity_poly.pdbx_seq_one_letter_code
_entity_poly.pdbx_strand_id
1 'polypeptide(L)'
;VNFVPRQSDFNVAIVVREMRFEVLHTLQPRMAAWHALGFAIPLVIDREFLSHSRDVFPMEFSDIQKHHVLLWGEDIFQNLTISLQHMRFLAEYEARSRLLRLQALYFEHADEPQRLRQIMLDSLKTFFTLMRHLLRLQNNESGQTYAEVLADFEHRFHVTFPRMRQLVAIRVGTRQWSDEPATTFFRDYLTEVQRFVRLIDRLPGGESAV
;
A
#
# COMPACT_ATOMS: atom_id res chain seq x y z
N VAL A 1 10.55 7.46 -7.11
CA VAL A 1 10.45 6.00 -7.35
C VAL A 1 11.83 5.41 -7.06
N ASN A 2 11.94 4.64 -5.97
CA ASN A 2 13.20 3.96 -5.63
C ASN A 2 13.31 2.66 -6.46
N PHE A 3 13.69 2.80 -7.72
CA PHE A 3 14.08 1.65 -8.54
C PHE A 3 15.41 1.11 -8.04
N VAL A 4 15.42 -0.13 -7.57
CA VAL A 4 16.64 -0.85 -7.21
C VAL A 4 16.92 -1.87 -8.30
N PRO A 5 17.99 -1.72 -9.08
CA PRO A 5 18.34 -2.67 -10.15
C PRO A 5 18.36 -4.10 -9.60
N ARG A 6 17.75 -5.03 -10.33
CA ARG A 6 17.62 -6.46 -9.99
C ARG A 6 16.72 -6.81 -8.77
N GLN A 7 16.09 -5.81 -8.14
CA GLN A 7 15.14 -6.04 -7.03
C GLN A 7 13.77 -5.43 -7.28
N SER A 8 13.68 -4.47 -8.20
CA SER A 8 12.43 -3.80 -8.57
C SER A 8 12.07 -4.15 -10.00
N ASP A 9 10.80 -4.49 -10.23
CA ASP A 9 10.24 -4.72 -11.55
C ASP A 9 9.74 -3.40 -12.17
N PHE A 10 9.78 -3.31 -13.49
CA PHE A 10 9.10 -2.25 -14.23
C PHE A 10 7.61 -2.58 -14.36
N ASN A 11 6.76 -1.73 -13.79
CA ASN A 11 5.32 -1.84 -13.98
C ASN A 11 4.91 -1.11 -15.26
N VAL A 12 4.10 -1.74 -16.09
CA VAL A 12 3.59 -1.18 -17.34
C VAL A 12 2.08 -1.26 -17.34
N ALA A 13 1.42 -0.16 -17.72
CA ALA A 13 0.01 -0.14 -18.05
C ALA A 13 -0.15 -0.07 -19.57
N ILE A 14 -0.97 -0.93 -20.14
CA ILE A 14 -1.33 -0.96 -21.56
C ILE A 14 -2.81 -0.59 -21.66
N VAL A 15 -3.09 0.54 -22.29
CA VAL A 15 -4.45 0.98 -22.52
C VAL A 15 -4.87 0.58 -23.93
N VAL A 16 -5.90 -0.25 -24.02
CA VAL A 16 -6.45 -0.71 -25.29
C VAL A 16 -7.79 -0.01 -25.58
N ARG A 17 -8.24 -0.09 -26.83
CA ARG A 17 -9.52 0.51 -27.23
C ARG A 17 -10.69 -0.24 -26.56
N GLU A 18 -10.62 -1.56 -26.52
CA GLU A 18 -11.61 -2.44 -25.94
C GLU A 18 -10.90 -3.68 -25.43
N MET A 19 -11.20 -4.08 -24.20
CA MET A 19 -10.60 -5.26 -23.59
C MET A 19 -11.29 -6.53 -24.07
N ARG A 20 -10.58 -7.34 -24.84
CA ARG A 20 -11.05 -8.62 -25.36
C ARG A 20 -9.99 -9.70 -25.13
N PHE A 21 -10.41 -10.96 -25.16
CA PHE A 21 -9.50 -12.09 -24.99
C PHE A 21 -8.35 -12.10 -26.03
N GLU A 22 -8.63 -11.69 -27.26
CA GLU A 22 -7.66 -11.63 -28.37
C GLU A 22 -6.49 -10.70 -28.06
N VAL A 23 -6.73 -9.64 -27.26
CA VAL A 23 -5.66 -8.75 -26.77
C VAL A 23 -4.70 -9.53 -25.88
N LEU A 24 -5.23 -10.28 -24.90
CA LEU A 24 -4.41 -11.12 -24.02
C LEU A 24 -3.65 -12.18 -24.82
N HIS A 25 -4.32 -12.85 -25.76
CA HIS A 25 -3.72 -13.87 -26.62
C HIS A 25 -2.59 -13.29 -27.49
N THR A 26 -2.73 -12.05 -27.97
CA THR A 26 -1.69 -11.36 -28.75
C THR A 26 -0.49 -10.95 -27.90
N LEU A 27 -0.71 -10.57 -26.63
CA LEU A 27 0.35 -10.15 -25.71
C LEU A 27 1.09 -11.34 -25.09
N GLN A 28 0.38 -12.44 -24.82
CA GLN A 28 0.89 -13.60 -24.09
C GLN A 28 2.26 -14.11 -24.59
N PRO A 29 2.52 -14.29 -25.90
CA PRO A 29 3.82 -14.79 -26.38
C PRO A 29 5.01 -13.86 -26.06
N ARG A 30 4.76 -12.60 -25.71
CA ARG A 30 5.79 -11.62 -25.38
C ARG A 30 6.17 -11.60 -23.89
N MET A 31 5.35 -12.23 -23.04
CA MET A 31 5.51 -12.13 -21.58
C MET A 31 6.85 -12.67 -21.09
N ALA A 32 7.32 -13.81 -21.64
CA ALA A 32 8.60 -14.39 -21.25
C ALA A 32 9.78 -13.43 -21.54
N ALA A 33 9.78 -12.80 -22.71
CA ALA A 33 10.80 -11.83 -23.10
C ALA A 33 10.75 -10.56 -22.23
N TRP A 34 9.56 -10.06 -21.91
CA TRP A 34 9.40 -8.90 -21.04
C TRP A 34 9.84 -9.20 -19.62
N HIS A 35 9.47 -10.36 -19.09
CA HIS A 35 9.94 -10.77 -17.76
C HIS A 35 11.47 -10.88 -17.68
N ALA A 36 12.11 -11.42 -18.72
CA ALA A 36 13.58 -11.47 -18.80
C ALA A 36 14.25 -10.06 -18.81
N LEU A 37 13.52 -9.03 -19.24
CA LEU A 37 13.95 -7.63 -19.22
C LEU A 37 13.60 -6.92 -17.90
N GLY A 38 12.99 -7.61 -16.93
CA GLY A 38 12.62 -7.04 -15.63
C GLY A 38 11.26 -6.35 -15.59
N PHE A 39 10.37 -6.63 -16.55
CA PHE A 39 9.00 -6.13 -16.49
C PHE A 39 8.11 -7.09 -15.71
N ALA A 40 7.26 -6.54 -14.85
CA ALA A 40 6.14 -7.25 -14.25
C ALA A 40 5.07 -7.59 -15.31
N ILE A 41 4.10 -8.43 -14.93
CA ILE A 41 2.92 -8.66 -15.76
C ILE A 41 2.20 -7.31 -15.96
N PRO A 42 1.96 -6.87 -17.21
CA PRO A 42 1.36 -5.56 -17.48
C PRO A 42 -0.08 -5.49 -17.00
N LEU A 43 -0.48 -4.34 -16.49
CA LEU A 43 -1.89 -4.00 -16.31
C LEU A 43 -2.48 -3.67 -17.69
N VAL A 44 -3.41 -4.49 -18.18
CA VAL A 44 -4.09 -4.25 -19.46
C VAL A 44 -5.52 -3.83 -19.18
N ILE A 45 -5.89 -2.62 -19.57
CA ILE A 45 -7.22 -2.02 -19.33
C ILE A 45 -7.71 -1.27 -20.55
N ASP A 46 -9.00 -0.99 -20.59
CA ASP A 46 -9.61 -0.03 -21.51
C ASP A 46 -10.16 1.19 -20.75
N ARG A 47 -10.67 2.17 -21.51
CA ARG A 47 -11.24 3.39 -20.93
C ARG A 47 -12.50 3.12 -20.13
N GLU A 48 -13.29 2.15 -20.54
CA GLU A 48 -14.53 1.78 -19.86
C GLU A 48 -14.21 1.22 -18.48
N PHE A 49 -13.28 0.27 -18.39
CA PHE A 49 -12.80 -0.27 -17.11
C PHE A 49 -12.26 0.85 -16.20
N LEU A 50 -11.41 1.75 -16.74
CA LEU A 50 -10.86 2.85 -15.96
C LEU A 50 -11.98 3.75 -15.42
N SER A 51 -12.99 4.08 -16.24
CA SER A 51 -14.09 4.98 -15.83
C SER A 51 -14.97 4.38 -14.73
N HIS A 52 -15.23 3.08 -14.78
CA HIS A 52 -16.09 2.37 -13.83
C HIS A 52 -15.37 1.80 -12.60
N SER A 53 -14.03 1.89 -12.55
CA SER A 53 -13.25 1.31 -11.47
C SER A 53 -12.52 2.32 -10.58
N ARG A 54 -12.75 3.62 -10.77
CA ARG A 54 -12.10 4.71 -10.01
C ARG A 54 -12.45 4.68 -8.52
N ASP A 55 -13.62 4.19 -8.18
CA ASP A 55 -14.12 4.01 -6.83
C ASP A 55 -13.62 2.71 -6.18
N VAL A 56 -13.31 1.72 -7.01
CA VAL A 56 -12.84 0.39 -6.57
C VAL A 56 -11.32 0.37 -6.36
N PHE A 57 -10.56 1.04 -7.24
CA PHE A 57 -9.09 1.08 -7.22
C PHE A 57 -8.53 2.51 -7.06
N PRO A 58 -9.04 3.31 -6.11
CA PRO A 58 -8.66 4.71 -6.00
C PRO A 58 -7.18 4.90 -5.61
N MET A 59 -6.60 3.99 -4.83
CA MET A 59 -5.21 4.06 -4.40
C MET A 59 -4.26 3.76 -5.57
N GLU A 60 -4.52 2.69 -6.31
CA GLU A 60 -3.73 2.24 -7.45
C GLU A 60 -3.73 3.31 -8.55
N PHE A 61 -4.89 3.85 -8.88
CA PHE A 61 -4.99 4.88 -9.90
C PHE A 61 -4.37 6.21 -9.46
N SER A 62 -4.43 6.55 -8.17
CA SER A 62 -3.70 7.71 -7.63
C SER A 62 -2.19 7.52 -7.74
N ASP A 63 -1.68 6.32 -7.49
CA ASP A 63 -0.26 6.02 -7.61
C ASP A 63 0.19 6.07 -9.08
N ILE A 64 -0.58 5.50 -10.00
CA ILE A 64 -0.30 5.58 -11.44
C ILE A 64 -0.32 7.05 -11.88
N GLN A 65 -1.36 7.81 -11.55
CA GLN A 65 -1.48 9.22 -11.94
C GLN A 65 -0.29 10.06 -11.53
N LYS A 66 0.27 9.82 -10.32
CA LYS A 66 1.39 10.62 -9.79
C LYS A 66 2.77 10.20 -10.29
N HIS A 67 2.94 8.94 -10.64
CA HIS A 67 4.28 8.36 -10.85
C HIS A 67 4.50 7.74 -12.23
N HIS A 68 3.48 7.74 -13.11
CA HIS A 68 3.64 7.16 -14.44
C HIS A 68 4.45 8.08 -15.37
N VAL A 69 5.03 7.45 -16.36
CA VAL A 69 5.66 8.11 -17.50
C VAL A 69 4.95 7.65 -18.75
N LEU A 70 4.39 8.58 -19.51
CA LEU A 70 3.75 8.24 -20.77
C LEU A 70 4.82 7.82 -21.78
N LEU A 71 4.75 6.58 -22.25
CA LEU A 71 5.68 6.04 -23.24
C LEU A 71 5.16 6.24 -24.67
N TRP A 72 3.84 6.13 -24.86
CA TRP A 72 3.22 6.26 -26.17
C TRP A 72 1.70 6.47 -26.04
N GLY A 73 1.13 7.27 -26.97
CA GLY A 73 -0.31 7.46 -27.09
C GLY A 73 -0.85 8.62 -26.25
N GLU A 74 -2.10 8.51 -25.82
CA GLU A 74 -2.80 9.51 -25.01
C GLU A 74 -2.68 9.18 -23.53
N ASP A 75 -2.42 10.21 -22.73
CA ASP A 75 -2.37 10.09 -21.28
C ASP A 75 -3.78 10.13 -20.67
N ILE A 76 -4.34 8.96 -20.44
CA ILE A 76 -5.67 8.83 -19.85
C ILE A 76 -5.68 8.97 -18.31
N PHE A 77 -4.51 8.95 -17.67
CA PHE A 77 -4.38 9.07 -16.21
C PHE A 77 -4.20 10.53 -15.76
N GLN A 78 -3.74 11.42 -16.63
CA GLN A 78 -3.40 12.80 -16.28
C GLN A 78 -4.54 13.56 -15.60
N ASN A 79 -5.76 13.43 -16.12
CA ASN A 79 -6.94 14.16 -15.65
C ASN A 79 -7.93 13.29 -14.87
N LEU A 80 -7.44 12.20 -14.27
CA LEU A 80 -8.29 11.29 -13.53
C LEU A 80 -8.74 11.90 -12.20
N THR A 81 -10.03 12.04 -12.00
CA THR A 81 -10.59 12.48 -10.71
C THR A 81 -10.79 11.28 -9.79
N ILE A 82 -10.12 11.28 -8.66
CA ILE A 82 -10.18 10.23 -7.65
C ILE A 82 -10.85 10.79 -6.41
N SER A 83 -11.92 10.11 -5.95
CA SER A 83 -12.67 10.52 -4.78
C SER A 83 -11.89 10.25 -3.48
N LEU A 84 -11.73 11.29 -2.66
CA LEU A 84 -11.14 11.17 -1.32
C LEU A 84 -11.97 10.25 -0.42
N GLN A 85 -13.28 10.24 -0.58
CA GLN A 85 -14.20 9.38 0.16
C GLN A 85 -13.95 7.91 -0.16
N HIS A 86 -13.84 7.54 -1.44
CA HIS A 86 -13.54 6.16 -1.84
C HIS A 86 -12.16 5.72 -1.35
N MET A 87 -11.17 6.63 -1.43
CA MET A 87 -9.83 6.33 -0.92
C MET A 87 -9.82 6.12 0.60
N ARG A 88 -10.55 6.94 1.37
CA ARG A 88 -10.71 6.74 2.82
C ARG A 88 -11.40 5.41 3.12
N PHE A 89 -12.51 5.11 2.42
CA PHE A 89 -13.25 3.87 2.60
C PHE A 89 -12.37 2.64 2.35
N LEU A 90 -11.61 2.66 1.25
CA LEU A 90 -10.70 1.56 0.94
C LEU A 90 -9.56 1.45 1.99
N ALA A 91 -9.01 2.58 2.44
CA ALA A 91 -8.00 2.57 3.50
C ALA A 91 -8.54 1.97 4.81
N GLU A 92 -9.78 2.30 5.17
CA GLU A 92 -10.45 1.74 6.34
C GLU A 92 -10.68 0.23 6.19
N TYR A 93 -11.21 -0.19 5.05
CA TYR A 93 -11.45 -1.61 4.74
C TYR A 93 -10.14 -2.42 4.83
N GLU A 94 -9.09 -1.97 4.19
CA GLU A 94 -7.78 -2.64 4.22
C GLU A 94 -7.19 -2.68 5.64
N ALA A 95 -7.26 -1.58 6.38
CA ALA A 95 -6.74 -1.53 7.74
C ALA A 95 -7.49 -2.47 8.69
N ARG A 96 -8.84 -2.52 8.60
CA ARG A 96 -9.67 -3.44 9.39
C ARG A 96 -9.41 -4.90 9.00
N SER A 97 -9.32 -5.20 7.71
CA SER A 97 -9.00 -6.54 7.20
C SER A 97 -7.64 -7.03 7.73
N ARG A 98 -6.64 -6.16 7.75
CA ARG A 98 -5.30 -6.48 8.29
C ARG A 98 -5.31 -6.67 9.80
N LEU A 99 -6.09 -5.87 10.53
CA LEU A 99 -6.27 -6.06 11.97
C LEU A 99 -6.88 -7.44 12.28
N LEU A 100 -7.96 -7.82 11.58
CA LEU A 100 -8.58 -9.13 11.73
C LEU A 100 -7.60 -10.27 11.37
N ARG A 101 -6.82 -10.09 10.31
CA ARG A 101 -5.80 -11.08 9.92
C ARG A 101 -4.71 -11.22 10.99
N LEU A 102 -4.25 -10.13 11.59
CA LEU A 102 -3.27 -10.19 12.71
C LEU A 102 -3.84 -10.95 13.91
N GLN A 103 -5.11 -10.73 14.25
CA GLN A 103 -5.79 -11.46 15.33
C GLN A 103 -5.87 -12.96 15.03
N ALA A 104 -6.26 -13.34 13.81
CA ALA A 104 -6.31 -14.74 13.40
C ALA A 104 -4.93 -15.40 13.46
N LEU A 105 -3.89 -14.75 12.96
CA LEU A 105 -2.52 -15.24 13.00
C LEU A 105 -1.98 -15.37 14.44
N TYR A 106 -2.43 -14.53 15.35
CA TYR A 106 -2.10 -14.70 16.77
C TYR A 106 -2.71 -15.99 17.34
N PHE A 107 -3.96 -16.32 17.06
CA PHE A 107 -4.58 -17.58 17.50
C PHE A 107 -3.85 -18.80 16.93
N GLU A 108 -3.35 -18.71 15.70
CA GLU A 108 -2.63 -19.81 15.04
C GLU A 108 -1.20 -20.01 15.58
N HIS A 109 -0.53 -18.92 16.04
CA HIS A 109 0.92 -18.92 16.28
C HIS A 109 1.35 -18.31 17.63
N ALA A 110 0.42 -18.23 18.62
CA ALA A 110 0.72 -17.60 19.92
C ALA A 110 1.93 -18.24 20.63
N ASP A 111 2.13 -19.55 20.47
CA ASP A 111 3.21 -20.33 21.09
C ASP A 111 4.49 -20.37 20.23
N GLU A 112 4.52 -19.66 19.10
CA GLU A 112 5.65 -19.63 18.18
C GLU A 112 6.32 -18.23 18.15
N PRO A 113 7.23 -17.89 19.08
CA PRO A 113 7.78 -16.54 19.19
C PRO A 113 8.42 -16.00 17.91
N GLN A 114 9.15 -16.85 17.18
CA GLN A 114 9.81 -16.47 15.93
C GLN A 114 8.79 -16.16 14.82
N ARG A 115 7.72 -16.94 14.77
CA ARG A 115 6.65 -16.74 13.81
C ARG A 115 5.88 -15.44 14.08
N LEU A 116 5.57 -15.15 15.35
CA LEU A 116 4.95 -13.88 15.74
C LEU A 116 5.81 -12.67 15.34
N ARG A 117 7.13 -12.75 15.56
CA ARG A 117 8.08 -11.71 15.15
C ARG A 117 8.02 -11.48 13.63
N GLN A 118 8.02 -12.55 12.85
CA GLN A 118 7.93 -12.45 11.38
C GLN A 118 6.59 -11.87 10.91
N ILE A 119 5.47 -12.30 11.50
CA ILE A 119 4.13 -11.78 11.20
C ILE A 119 4.07 -10.26 11.40
N MET A 120 4.63 -9.74 12.50
CA MET A 120 4.69 -8.30 12.74
C MET A 120 5.51 -7.57 11.67
N LEU A 121 6.69 -8.09 11.30
CA LEU A 121 7.52 -7.50 10.26
C LEU A 121 6.84 -7.50 8.88
N ASP A 122 6.18 -8.61 8.53
CA ASP A 122 5.50 -8.74 7.23
C ASP A 122 4.30 -7.80 7.11
N SER A 123 3.62 -7.53 8.23
CA SER A 123 2.47 -6.63 8.26
C SER A 123 2.83 -5.16 8.00
N LEU A 124 4.07 -4.75 8.27
CA LEU A 124 4.52 -3.35 8.10
C LEU A 124 4.27 -2.83 6.69
N LYS A 125 4.55 -3.64 5.65
CA LYS A 125 4.40 -3.20 4.25
C LYS A 125 3.02 -2.60 3.99
N THR A 126 1.96 -3.29 4.45
CA THR A 126 0.59 -2.84 4.24
C THR A 126 0.29 -1.55 5.01
N PHE A 127 0.64 -1.49 6.30
CA PHE A 127 0.38 -0.28 7.10
C PHE A 127 1.12 0.94 6.56
N PHE A 128 2.35 0.78 6.10
CA PHE A 128 3.12 1.89 5.52
C PHE A 128 2.57 2.32 4.15
N THR A 129 2.06 1.39 3.35
CA THR A 129 1.32 1.75 2.12
C THR A 129 0.09 2.59 2.47
N LEU A 130 -0.71 2.16 3.44
CA LEU A 130 -1.88 2.92 3.90
C LEU A 130 -1.50 4.30 4.47
N MET A 131 -0.44 4.40 5.28
CA MET A 131 0.05 5.68 5.79
C MET A 131 0.41 6.65 4.66
N ARG A 132 1.11 6.19 3.61
CA ARG A 132 1.42 7.01 2.44
C ARG A 132 0.17 7.52 1.75
N HIS A 133 -0.83 6.67 1.53
CA HIS A 133 -2.09 7.09 0.92
C HIS A 133 -2.83 8.11 1.78
N LEU A 134 -2.88 7.91 3.09
CA LEU A 134 -3.53 8.85 4.02
C LEU A 134 -2.80 10.20 4.08
N LEU A 135 -1.47 10.23 4.05
CA LEU A 135 -0.69 11.47 3.95
C LEU A 135 -1.01 12.22 2.64
N ARG A 136 -1.08 11.52 1.52
CA ARG A 136 -1.43 12.10 0.22
C ARG A 136 -2.83 12.68 0.19
N LEU A 137 -3.80 12.05 0.86
CA LEU A 137 -5.15 12.60 1.03
C LEU A 137 -5.15 14.00 1.67
N GLN A 138 -4.15 14.28 2.48
CA GLN A 138 -3.98 15.55 3.17
C GLN A 138 -3.03 16.51 2.41
N ASN A 139 -2.79 16.28 1.11
CA ASN A 139 -1.86 17.02 0.27
C ASN A 139 -0.42 17.08 0.81
N ASN A 140 -0.03 16.10 1.63
CA ASN A 140 1.33 15.96 2.13
C ASN A 140 2.09 14.92 1.28
N GLU A 141 3.27 15.29 0.83
CA GLU A 141 4.21 14.30 0.31
C GLU A 141 4.68 13.41 1.48
N SER A 142 4.81 12.14 1.24
CA SER A 142 5.36 11.20 2.22
C SER A 142 6.82 10.92 1.92
N GLY A 143 7.60 10.71 2.97
CA GLY A 143 8.98 10.24 2.85
C GLY A 143 9.08 8.92 2.08
N GLN A 144 10.31 8.58 1.66
CA GLN A 144 10.57 7.41 0.84
C GLN A 144 10.78 6.15 1.68
N THR A 145 11.46 6.29 2.81
CA THR A 145 11.73 5.19 3.74
C THR A 145 10.57 4.97 4.72
N TYR A 146 10.51 3.80 5.33
CA TYR A 146 9.53 3.53 6.39
C TYR A 146 9.68 4.48 7.58
N ALA A 147 10.91 4.85 7.94
CA ALA A 147 11.15 5.76 9.06
C ALA A 147 10.63 7.16 8.80
N GLU A 148 10.85 7.69 7.58
CA GLU A 148 10.33 9.00 7.16
C GLU A 148 8.80 8.99 7.09
N VAL A 149 8.20 7.98 6.44
CA VAL A 149 6.73 7.84 6.37
C VAL A 149 6.10 7.81 7.76
N LEU A 150 6.70 7.07 8.69
CA LEU A 150 6.20 7.00 10.07
C LEU A 150 6.30 8.36 10.76
N ALA A 151 7.44 9.05 10.63
CA ALA A 151 7.64 10.36 11.23
C ALA A 151 6.65 11.41 10.68
N ASP A 152 6.46 11.44 9.34
CA ASP A 152 5.51 12.32 8.67
C ASP A 152 4.08 12.05 9.14
N PHE A 153 3.72 10.77 9.24
CA PHE A 153 2.40 10.34 9.67
C PHE A 153 2.13 10.71 11.13
N GLU A 154 3.08 10.41 12.03
CA GLU A 154 2.99 10.75 13.46
C GLU A 154 2.87 12.27 13.66
N HIS A 155 3.67 13.04 12.93
CA HIS A 155 3.61 14.51 12.97
C HIS A 155 2.27 15.04 12.46
N ARG A 156 1.80 14.57 11.31
CA ARG A 156 0.58 15.07 10.65
C ARG A 156 -0.69 14.77 11.44
N PHE A 157 -0.75 13.57 12.06
CA PHE A 157 -1.94 13.13 12.79
C PHE A 157 -1.82 13.25 14.31
N HIS A 158 -0.73 13.83 14.83
CA HIS A 158 -0.47 14.01 16.27
C HIS A 158 -0.59 12.71 17.07
N VAL A 159 -0.02 11.64 16.55
CA VAL A 159 -0.02 10.28 17.14
C VAL A 159 1.40 9.76 17.24
N THR A 160 1.60 8.68 18.01
CA THR A 160 2.89 7.99 18.10
C THR A 160 2.70 6.49 18.02
N PHE A 161 3.61 5.80 17.32
CA PHE A 161 3.60 4.34 17.13
C PHE A 161 4.96 3.74 17.52
N PRO A 162 5.31 3.70 18.82
CA PRO A 162 6.63 3.27 19.28
C PRO A 162 6.97 1.83 18.87
N ARG A 163 6.02 0.88 18.86
CA ARG A 163 6.28 -0.50 18.42
C ARG A 163 6.49 -0.60 16.91
N MET A 164 5.73 0.13 16.11
CA MET A 164 5.98 0.22 14.65
C MET A 164 7.36 0.81 14.39
N ARG A 165 7.79 1.83 15.13
CA ARG A 165 9.14 2.42 15.02
C ARG A 165 10.23 1.41 15.36
N GLN A 166 10.03 0.60 16.41
CA GLN A 166 10.96 -0.47 16.77
C GLN A 166 11.03 -1.54 15.67
N LEU A 167 9.89 -1.96 15.12
CA LEU A 167 9.84 -2.93 14.01
C LEU A 167 10.54 -2.41 12.75
N VAL A 168 10.39 -1.12 12.44
CA VAL A 168 11.14 -0.48 11.33
C VAL A 168 12.64 -0.57 11.58
N ALA A 169 13.11 -0.22 12.78
CA ALA A 169 14.52 -0.29 13.14
C ALA A 169 15.08 -1.73 13.07
N ILE A 170 14.27 -2.73 13.48
CA ILE A 170 14.63 -4.15 13.36
C ILE A 170 14.72 -4.56 11.89
N ARG A 171 13.73 -4.17 11.06
CA ARG A 171 13.67 -4.51 9.64
C ARG A 171 14.87 -3.97 8.85
N VAL A 172 15.35 -2.77 9.18
CA VAL A 172 16.52 -2.16 8.53
C VAL A 172 17.85 -2.54 9.18
N GLY A 173 17.83 -3.41 10.22
CA GLY A 173 19.03 -3.93 10.88
C GLY A 173 19.72 -2.98 11.87
N THR A 174 19.10 -1.82 12.19
CA THR A 174 19.65 -0.85 13.16
C THR A 174 19.33 -1.19 14.61
N ARG A 175 18.44 -2.17 14.83
CA ARG A 175 18.06 -2.67 16.14
C ARG A 175 17.87 -4.19 16.11
N GLN A 176 18.20 -4.85 17.21
CA GLN A 176 17.89 -6.26 17.44
C GLN A 176 16.59 -6.42 18.23
N TRP A 177 16.00 -7.60 18.17
CA TRP A 177 14.91 -7.96 19.07
C TRP A 177 15.39 -7.91 20.51
N SER A 178 14.57 -7.39 21.42
CA SER A 178 14.80 -7.45 22.85
C SER A 178 14.49 -8.84 23.40
N ASP A 179 14.88 -9.09 24.67
CA ASP A 179 14.52 -10.31 25.40
C ASP A 179 13.05 -10.35 25.83
N GLU A 180 12.30 -9.30 25.52
CA GLU A 180 10.86 -9.23 25.78
C GLU A 180 10.11 -10.37 25.08
N PRO A 181 9.16 -11.04 25.75
CA PRO A 181 8.33 -12.06 25.14
C PRO A 181 7.63 -11.54 23.86
N ALA A 182 7.67 -12.33 22.79
CA ALA A 182 7.07 -11.95 21.52
C ALA A 182 5.56 -11.64 21.64
N THR A 183 4.86 -12.34 22.55
CA THR A 183 3.44 -12.11 22.85
C THR A 183 3.19 -10.76 23.50
N THR A 184 4.07 -10.29 24.39
CA THR A 184 4.00 -8.96 24.99
C THR A 184 4.21 -7.87 23.94
N PHE A 185 5.23 -8.02 23.10
CA PHE A 185 5.47 -7.11 21.99
C PHE A 185 4.29 -7.08 21.01
N PHE A 186 3.75 -8.24 20.65
CA PHE A 186 2.62 -8.38 19.76
C PHE A 186 1.37 -7.69 20.31
N ARG A 187 1.06 -7.86 21.62
CA ARG A 187 -0.06 -7.17 22.29
C ARG A 187 0.02 -5.66 22.11
N ASP A 188 1.20 -5.08 22.39
CA ASP A 188 1.38 -3.63 22.31
C ASP A 188 1.34 -3.14 20.85
N TYR A 189 1.93 -3.91 19.93
CA TYR A 189 1.83 -3.64 18.50
C TYR A 189 0.39 -3.71 17.99
N LEU A 190 -0.39 -4.71 18.39
CA LEU A 190 -1.81 -4.84 18.05
C LEU A 190 -2.61 -3.63 18.55
N THR A 191 -2.28 -3.12 19.74
CA THR A 191 -2.90 -1.91 20.31
C THR A 191 -2.61 -0.68 19.43
N GLU A 192 -1.39 -0.56 18.89
CA GLU A 192 -1.04 0.50 17.93
C GLU A 192 -1.82 0.36 16.62
N VAL A 193 -1.93 -0.86 16.08
CA VAL A 193 -2.73 -1.13 14.88
C VAL A 193 -4.21 -0.77 15.11
N GLN A 194 -4.78 -1.12 16.25
CA GLN A 194 -6.15 -0.72 16.60
C GLN A 194 -6.31 0.80 16.68
N ARG A 195 -5.29 1.51 17.20
CA ARG A 195 -5.29 2.97 17.22
C ARG A 195 -5.24 3.55 15.81
N PHE A 196 -4.41 2.99 14.94
CA PHE A 196 -4.32 3.36 13.53
C PHE A 196 -5.67 3.20 12.82
N VAL A 197 -6.35 2.06 13.00
CA VAL A 197 -7.70 1.81 12.44
C VAL A 197 -8.70 2.87 12.91
N ARG A 198 -8.74 3.16 14.23
CA ARG A 198 -9.63 4.19 14.78
C ARG A 198 -9.34 5.60 14.28
N LEU A 199 -8.08 5.87 13.94
CA LEU A 199 -7.69 7.15 13.35
C LEU A 199 -8.27 7.32 11.95
N ILE A 200 -8.18 6.30 11.11
CA ILE A 200 -8.76 6.31 9.75
C ILE A 200 -10.27 6.55 9.80
N ASP A 201 -10.96 5.90 10.72
CA ASP A 201 -12.41 6.01 10.93
C ASP A 201 -12.85 7.47 11.22
N ARG A 202 -11.99 8.25 11.87
CA ARG A 202 -12.24 9.66 12.25
C ARG A 202 -11.83 10.67 11.18
N LEU A 203 -11.17 10.23 10.12
CA LEU A 203 -10.81 11.15 9.04
C LEU A 203 -12.06 11.65 8.33
N PRO A 204 -12.17 12.95 8.04
CA PRO A 204 -13.32 13.48 7.33
C PRO A 204 -13.44 12.75 5.98
N GLY A 205 -14.54 12.07 5.77
CA GLY A 205 -14.94 11.62 4.45
C GLY A 205 -15.32 12.86 3.67
N GLY A 206 -14.64 13.20 2.61
CA GLY A 206 -14.79 14.43 1.82
C GLY A 206 -16.20 14.95 1.52
N GLU A 207 -17.04 15.06 2.53
CA GLU A 207 -18.27 15.83 2.51
C GLU A 207 -17.91 17.27 2.88
N SER A 208 -17.45 18.01 1.89
CA SER A 208 -17.49 19.47 1.94
C SER A 208 -17.16 20.04 0.57
N ALA A 209 -18.13 20.00 -0.31
CA ALA A 209 -18.37 21.01 -1.35
C ALA A 209 -19.76 20.73 -1.92
N VAL A 210 -20.78 21.23 -1.27
CA VAL A 210 -22.01 21.66 -1.90
C VAL A 210 -21.93 23.17 -2.04
#